data_8c0136be5d165588c65ab7934ad2fe5b
#
_entry.id   8c0136be5d165588c65ab7934ad2fe5b
#
_cell.length_a   1.000
_cell.length_b   1.000
_cell.length_c   1.000
_cell.angle_alpha   90.00
_cell.angle_beta   90.00
_cell.angle_gamma   90.00
#
_symmetry.space_group_name_H-M   'P 1'
#
loop_
_entity.id
_entity.type
_entity.pdbx_description
1 polymer ?
#
loop_
_entity_poly.entity_id
_entity_poly.type
_entity_poly.pdbx_seq_one_letter_code
_entity_poly.pdbx_strand_id
1 'polypeptide(L)'
;MAVRTRAETGVKPPRVRDEQRPKETPAAPAAVAAVKDLYAIGEIPPLGHVPKQMYAWVIRKDRHGPPESAMQVEVVPTWELDSHDVLVLVMAAGVNYNGVWAALGKPISPLDGHKNPYHVAGSDAAGLVYAVGSKVKRWKVGDEVVIHCNQDDGDDEECNGGDPMFSPSQRIWGYETPDGSFAQFCRVQDRQLLERPRHLTWEESASYVLVLATAYRMLFGHRPHVLRPGQNVLVWGASGGLGSMAVQLIATSGANAIGVVSDDDKRDFVLQLGARGIINRTKFNCWGELPKVGSSEYDAWFKEARKFGAAIWEITGKGNNVDFVFEHPGAATFPVSVLVVKRGGMVVICAGTTGYNLTMDARYLWMHQKRVQGSHFANLLQAAQANKLVVERRVDPATSEVFPWEQIPKAHMRMWRNEHKPGNMAVLVSAPTTGLRTYEDVLEASRKRFG
;
A
#
# COMPACT_ATOMS: atom_id res chain seq x y z
N MET A 1 31.22 -48.51 -33.68
CA MET A 1 32.03 -49.47 -32.90
C MET A 1 31.35 -49.74 -31.56
N ALA A 2 30.92 -50.97 -31.49
CA ALA A 2 30.64 -51.87 -30.36
C ALA A 2 29.94 -51.32 -29.08
N VAL A 3 28.70 -51.66 -28.99
CA VAL A 3 27.87 -51.87 -27.82
C VAL A 3 28.45 -52.98 -26.93
N ARG A 4 28.50 -52.79 -25.62
CA ARG A 4 28.58 -53.88 -24.66
C ARG A 4 27.48 -53.76 -23.62
N THR A 5 26.49 -54.61 -23.74
CA THR A 5 25.52 -55.02 -22.73
C THR A 5 26.20 -55.65 -21.52
N ARG A 6 25.72 -55.37 -20.32
CA ARG A 6 26.03 -56.16 -19.11
C ARG A 6 24.75 -56.52 -18.40
N ALA A 7 24.71 -57.80 -18.04
CA ALA A 7 23.59 -58.59 -17.59
C ALA A 7 23.08 -58.19 -16.19
N GLU A 8 21.80 -58.43 -15.99
CA GLU A 8 21.07 -58.42 -14.74
C GLU A 8 21.50 -59.58 -13.83
N THR A 9 21.79 -59.25 -12.57
CA THR A 9 21.80 -60.26 -11.49
C THR A 9 20.74 -59.84 -10.45
N GLY A 10 19.63 -60.61 -10.46
CA GLY A 10 18.57 -60.46 -9.50
C GLY A 10 18.93 -60.96 -8.10
N VAL A 11 18.79 -60.08 -7.14
CA VAL A 11 18.75 -60.44 -5.72
C VAL A 11 17.41 -59.89 -5.17
N LYS A 12 16.52 -60.79 -4.77
CA LYS A 12 15.28 -60.42 -4.08
C LYS A 12 15.62 -60.02 -2.62
N PRO A 13 15.09 -58.87 -2.13
CA PRO A 13 15.20 -58.52 -0.72
C PRO A 13 14.30 -59.41 0.14
N PRO A 14 14.66 -59.65 1.41
CA PRO A 14 13.89 -60.49 2.33
C PRO A 14 12.57 -59.81 2.74
N ARG A 15 11.51 -60.62 2.83
CA ARG A 15 10.19 -60.20 3.39
C ARG A 15 10.35 -59.85 4.87
N VAL A 16 10.07 -58.57 5.21
CA VAL A 16 9.88 -58.11 6.59
C VAL A 16 8.47 -58.53 6.99
N ARG A 17 8.34 -59.19 8.16
CA ARG A 17 7.07 -59.57 8.78
C ARG A 17 6.29 -58.32 9.14
N ASP A 18 4.98 -58.30 8.83
CA ASP A 18 4.01 -57.32 9.31
C ASP A 18 3.94 -57.41 10.86
N GLU A 19 4.57 -56.46 11.56
CA GLU A 19 4.25 -56.15 12.91
C GLU A 19 2.98 -55.28 12.95
N GLN A 20 1.95 -55.79 13.64
CA GLN A 20 0.65 -55.18 13.78
C GLN A 20 0.80 -53.72 14.34
N ARG A 21 0.51 -52.73 13.53
CA ARG A 21 0.29 -51.35 14.00
C ARG A 21 -0.94 -51.35 14.94
N PRO A 22 -0.88 -50.64 16.07
CA PRO A 22 -2.07 -50.40 16.87
C PRO A 22 -3.12 -49.68 16.02
N LYS A 23 -4.37 -50.17 16.09
CA LYS A 23 -5.51 -49.49 15.47
C LYS A 23 -5.68 -48.15 16.19
N GLU A 24 -5.36 -47.05 15.48
CA GLU A 24 -5.74 -45.72 15.92
C GLU A 24 -7.26 -45.65 16.01
N THR A 25 -7.74 -45.41 17.24
CA THR A 25 -9.15 -45.10 17.47
C THR A 25 -9.45 -43.81 16.71
N PRO A 26 -10.51 -43.73 15.87
CA PRO A 26 -10.86 -42.48 15.21
C PRO A 26 -11.11 -41.42 16.29
N ALA A 27 -10.38 -40.31 16.23
CA ALA A 27 -10.67 -39.16 17.06
C ALA A 27 -12.14 -38.75 16.86
N ALA A 28 -12.84 -38.54 17.99
CA ALA A 28 -14.21 -38.06 17.95
C ALA A 28 -14.30 -36.83 17.05
N PRO A 29 -15.35 -36.70 16.21
CA PRO A 29 -15.49 -35.52 15.33
C PRO A 29 -15.51 -34.29 16.25
N ALA A 30 -14.59 -33.34 15.96
CA ALA A 30 -14.57 -32.05 16.64
C ALA A 30 -15.98 -31.46 16.55
N ALA A 31 -16.53 -31.02 17.66
CA ALA A 31 -17.85 -30.40 17.74
C ALA A 31 -17.87 -29.27 16.66
N VAL A 32 -18.79 -29.39 15.72
CA VAL A 32 -19.01 -28.34 14.72
C VAL A 32 -19.42 -27.09 15.48
N ALA A 33 -18.56 -26.06 15.47
CA ALA A 33 -18.85 -24.80 16.13
C ALA A 33 -20.19 -24.27 15.61
N ALA A 34 -21.06 -23.82 16.51
CA ALA A 34 -22.38 -23.31 16.14
C ALA A 34 -22.21 -22.13 15.19
N VAL A 35 -22.89 -22.18 14.04
CA VAL A 35 -22.85 -21.14 13.00
C VAL A 35 -23.62 -19.93 13.50
N LYS A 36 -23.02 -18.72 13.42
CA LYS A 36 -23.62 -17.46 13.87
C LYS A 36 -23.87 -16.52 12.70
N ASP A 37 -24.85 -15.63 12.84
CA ASP A 37 -25.11 -14.56 11.86
C ASP A 37 -24.23 -13.31 12.11
N LEU A 38 -23.54 -13.22 13.25
CA LEU A 38 -22.59 -12.18 13.62
C LEU A 38 -21.52 -12.76 14.55
N TYR A 39 -20.26 -12.49 14.29
CA TYR A 39 -19.11 -12.93 15.09
C TYR A 39 -18.46 -11.71 15.76
N ALA A 40 -17.96 -11.89 16.99
CA ALA A 40 -17.22 -10.85 17.68
C ALA A 40 -15.90 -10.51 16.94
N ILE A 41 -15.34 -9.31 17.17
CA ILE A 41 -14.05 -8.92 16.60
C ILE A 41 -12.94 -9.84 17.13
N GLY A 42 -12.23 -10.50 16.22
CA GLY A 42 -11.21 -11.51 16.53
C GLY A 42 -11.75 -12.94 16.70
N GLU A 43 -13.06 -13.15 16.68
CA GLU A 43 -13.68 -14.46 16.56
C GLU A 43 -13.76 -14.86 15.09
N ILE A 44 -13.18 -16.00 14.72
CA ILE A 44 -13.07 -16.43 13.33
C ILE A 44 -14.24 -17.36 12.99
N PRO A 45 -15.07 -17.00 11.99
CA PRO A 45 -16.11 -17.89 11.46
C PRO A 45 -15.51 -19.20 10.90
N PRO A 46 -16.26 -20.32 10.87
CA PRO A 46 -15.83 -21.50 10.13
C PRO A 46 -15.49 -21.14 8.67
N LEU A 47 -14.40 -21.70 8.15
CA LEU A 47 -13.91 -21.38 6.81
C LEU A 47 -15.00 -21.60 5.75
N GLY A 48 -15.25 -20.58 4.94
CA GLY A 48 -16.30 -20.57 3.91
C GLY A 48 -17.71 -20.25 4.45
N HIS A 49 -17.90 -20.12 5.77
CA HIS A 49 -19.16 -19.61 6.32
C HIS A 49 -19.15 -18.08 6.33
N VAL A 50 -20.03 -17.48 5.55
CA VAL A 50 -20.24 -16.03 5.49
C VAL A 50 -21.40 -15.66 6.42
N PRO A 51 -21.17 -14.93 7.54
CA PRO A 51 -22.23 -14.44 8.40
C PRO A 51 -23.08 -13.41 7.69
N LYS A 52 -24.37 -13.28 8.05
CA LYS A 52 -25.27 -12.29 7.45
C LYS A 52 -24.89 -10.84 7.78
N GLN A 53 -24.24 -10.63 8.91
CA GLN A 53 -23.87 -9.32 9.45
C GLN A 53 -22.39 -9.31 9.87
N MET A 54 -21.82 -8.11 9.87
CA MET A 54 -20.44 -7.88 10.29
C MET A 54 -20.30 -6.55 11.04
N TYR A 55 -19.29 -6.42 11.85
CA TYR A 55 -18.85 -5.14 12.39
C TYR A 55 -18.02 -4.39 11.34
N ALA A 56 -18.29 -3.08 11.20
CA ALA A 56 -17.55 -2.19 10.33
C ALA A 56 -17.37 -0.81 10.97
N TRP A 57 -16.26 -0.13 10.65
CA TRP A 57 -16.09 1.30 10.90
C TRP A 57 -16.74 2.07 9.76
N VAL A 58 -17.83 2.72 10.06
CA VAL A 58 -18.74 3.34 9.09
C VAL A 58 -18.61 4.86 9.11
N ILE A 59 -18.52 5.46 7.92
CA ILE A 59 -18.62 6.90 7.70
C ILE A 59 -20.00 7.18 7.08
N ARG A 60 -20.70 8.20 7.60
CA ARG A 60 -21.97 8.70 7.05
C ARG A 60 -21.83 10.17 6.65
N LYS A 61 -22.64 10.61 5.69
CA LYS A 61 -22.56 11.96 5.10
C LYS A 61 -22.74 13.08 6.13
N ASP A 62 -23.62 12.88 7.08
CA ASP A 62 -23.91 13.81 8.17
C ASP A 62 -22.86 13.84 9.28
N ARG A 63 -21.89 12.90 9.25
CA ARG A 63 -20.82 12.78 10.24
C ARG A 63 -19.45 13.16 9.72
N HIS A 64 -19.33 13.69 8.50
CA HIS A 64 -18.02 14.13 8.01
C HIS A 64 -17.33 15.08 8.97
N GLY A 65 -16.06 14.80 9.29
CA GLY A 65 -15.27 15.57 10.25
C GLY A 65 -13.98 14.83 10.62
N PRO A 66 -13.36 15.17 11.75
CA PRO A 66 -12.20 14.44 12.25
C PRO A 66 -12.47 12.92 12.31
N PRO A 67 -11.48 12.06 12.00
CA PRO A 67 -11.66 10.61 12.02
C PRO A 67 -12.30 10.06 13.29
N GLU A 68 -11.97 10.62 14.47
CA GLU A 68 -12.55 10.20 15.77
C GLU A 68 -14.05 10.41 15.88
N SER A 69 -14.61 11.37 15.17
CA SER A 69 -16.06 11.62 15.14
C SER A 69 -16.74 11.00 13.93
N ALA A 70 -16.08 10.98 12.78
CA ALA A 70 -16.65 10.51 11.52
C ALA A 70 -16.77 8.99 11.45
N MET A 71 -15.73 8.28 11.92
CA MET A 71 -15.69 6.82 11.91
C MET A 71 -16.36 6.27 13.16
N GLN A 72 -17.39 5.44 13.01
CA GLN A 72 -18.11 4.80 14.13
C GLN A 72 -18.35 3.33 13.81
N VAL A 73 -18.25 2.47 14.83
CA VAL A 73 -18.56 1.04 14.67
C VAL A 73 -20.05 0.84 14.53
N GLU A 74 -20.46 0.16 13.48
CA GLU A 74 -21.84 -0.25 13.23
C GLU A 74 -21.88 -1.74 12.85
N VAL A 75 -23.03 -2.38 13.08
CA VAL A 75 -23.34 -3.69 12.53
C VAL A 75 -24.05 -3.46 11.20
N VAL A 76 -23.47 -4.00 10.14
CA VAL A 76 -23.97 -3.84 8.77
C VAL A 76 -24.11 -5.22 8.10
N PRO A 77 -24.94 -5.34 7.05
CA PRO A 77 -24.99 -6.56 6.26
C PRO A 77 -23.61 -6.88 5.66
N THR A 78 -23.25 -8.16 5.63
CA THR A 78 -22.10 -8.62 4.85
C THR A 78 -22.36 -8.44 3.36
N TRP A 79 -21.32 -8.10 2.60
CA TRP A 79 -21.42 -7.77 1.17
C TRP A 79 -21.89 -8.96 0.34
N GLU A 80 -22.85 -8.73 -0.56
CA GLU A 80 -23.23 -9.67 -1.61
C GLU A 80 -22.18 -9.62 -2.73
N LEU A 81 -21.97 -10.76 -3.41
CA LEU A 81 -20.98 -10.90 -4.46
C LEU A 81 -21.58 -10.92 -5.85
N ASP A 82 -21.01 -10.13 -6.74
CA ASP A 82 -21.18 -10.30 -8.17
C ASP A 82 -20.32 -11.44 -8.71
N SER A 83 -20.48 -11.76 -9.98
CA SER A 83 -19.86 -12.95 -10.59
C SER A 83 -18.32 -12.98 -10.54
N HIS A 84 -17.66 -11.83 -10.51
CA HIS A 84 -16.20 -11.66 -10.45
C HIS A 84 -15.70 -11.16 -9.08
N ASP A 85 -16.57 -11.07 -8.10
CA ASP A 85 -16.20 -10.59 -6.78
C ASP A 85 -15.64 -11.70 -5.88
N VAL A 86 -14.84 -11.30 -4.93
CA VAL A 86 -14.31 -12.14 -3.86
C VAL A 86 -14.60 -11.47 -2.53
N LEU A 87 -15.12 -12.25 -1.59
CA LEU A 87 -15.26 -11.83 -0.19
C LEU A 87 -14.02 -12.26 0.59
N VAL A 88 -13.36 -11.30 1.20
CA VAL A 88 -12.15 -11.52 1.99
C VAL A 88 -12.44 -11.23 3.46
N LEU A 89 -12.17 -12.19 4.35
CA LEU A 89 -12.07 -11.94 5.79
C LEU A 89 -10.79 -11.16 6.03
N VAL A 90 -10.92 -9.91 6.46
CA VAL A 90 -9.80 -9.00 6.68
C VAL A 90 -9.09 -9.36 7.98
N MET A 91 -7.84 -9.81 7.92
CA MET A 91 -7.00 -10.07 9.09
C MET A 91 -6.43 -8.79 9.66
N ALA A 92 -5.88 -7.96 8.78
CA ALA A 92 -5.35 -6.64 9.10
C ALA A 92 -5.57 -5.69 7.91
N ALA A 93 -5.57 -4.39 8.16
CA ALA A 93 -5.73 -3.33 7.17
C ALA A 93 -4.65 -2.26 7.32
N GLY A 94 -4.22 -1.68 6.21
CA GLY A 94 -3.27 -0.57 6.18
C GLY A 94 -3.94 0.77 6.45
N VAL A 95 -3.24 1.66 7.15
CA VAL A 95 -3.69 3.02 7.39
C VAL A 95 -3.06 3.94 6.35
N ASN A 96 -3.90 4.55 5.53
CA ASN A 96 -3.48 5.45 4.45
C ASN A 96 -4.19 6.80 4.55
N TYR A 97 -3.58 7.85 3.97
CA TYR A 97 -4.12 9.21 4.09
C TYR A 97 -5.50 9.39 3.42
N ASN A 98 -5.84 8.54 2.45
CA ASN A 98 -7.18 8.51 1.87
C ASN A 98 -8.28 8.21 2.90
N GLY A 99 -7.99 7.44 3.95
CA GLY A 99 -8.93 7.24 5.06
C GLY A 99 -9.20 8.52 5.86
N VAL A 100 -8.19 9.39 6.00
CA VAL A 100 -8.37 10.74 6.57
C VAL A 100 -9.27 11.59 5.67
N TRP A 101 -9.02 11.60 4.36
CA TRP A 101 -9.85 12.32 3.40
C TRP A 101 -11.29 11.80 3.38
N ALA A 102 -11.49 10.48 3.45
CA ALA A 102 -12.81 9.86 3.53
C ALA A 102 -13.58 10.33 4.78
N ALA A 103 -12.93 10.36 5.94
CA ALA A 103 -13.53 10.86 7.17
C ALA A 103 -13.92 12.35 7.05
N LEU A 104 -13.03 13.18 6.52
CA LEU A 104 -13.25 14.61 6.34
C LEU A 104 -14.28 14.93 5.24
N GLY A 105 -14.57 13.99 4.33
CA GLY A 105 -15.36 14.24 3.12
C GLY A 105 -14.69 15.23 2.15
N LYS A 106 -13.36 15.27 2.10
CA LYS A 106 -12.56 16.24 1.32
C LYS A 106 -11.40 15.52 0.62
N PRO A 107 -10.97 16.00 -0.59
CA PRO A 107 -11.55 17.09 -1.38
C PRO A 107 -12.92 16.75 -1.96
N ILE A 108 -13.27 15.46 -2.10
CA ILE A 108 -14.55 14.94 -2.58
C ILE A 108 -15.03 13.90 -1.57
N SER A 109 -16.31 13.95 -1.21
CA SER A 109 -16.91 12.96 -0.32
C SER A 109 -16.95 11.59 -1.01
N PRO A 110 -16.47 10.51 -0.39
CA PRO A 110 -16.58 9.16 -0.95
C PRO A 110 -18.04 8.75 -1.16
N LEU A 111 -18.96 9.29 -0.35
CA LEU A 111 -20.41 9.04 -0.44
C LEU A 111 -21.07 9.69 -1.68
N ASP A 112 -20.37 10.55 -2.39
CA ASP A 112 -20.84 11.08 -3.68
C ASP A 112 -20.49 10.14 -4.85
N GLY A 113 -19.55 9.19 -4.64
CA GLY A 113 -19.11 8.23 -5.66
C GLY A 113 -19.96 6.95 -5.77
N HIS A 114 -20.85 6.67 -4.80
CA HIS A 114 -21.66 5.45 -4.77
C HIS A 114 -23.03 5.68 -4.13
N LYS A 115 -23.96 4.72 -4.34
CA LYS A 115 -25.36 4.82 -3.84
C LYS A 115 -25.56 4.20 -2.45
N ASN A 116 -24.56 3.56 -1.87
CA ASN A 116 -24.68 2.94 -0.55
C ASN A 116 -24.87 4.04 0.52
N PRO A 117 -25.77 3.86 1.51
CA PRO A 117 -26.08 4.89 2.51
C PRO A 117 -24.96 5.14 3.53
N TYR A 118 -23.90 4.32 3.50
CA TYR A 118 -22.71 4.45 4.33
C TYR A 118 -21.47 4.08 3.53
N HIS A 119 -20.32 4.45 4.06
CA HIS A 119 -19.03 4.15 3.48
C HIS A 119 -18.12 3.44 4.50
N VAL A 120 -17.53 2.33 4.11
CA VAL A 120 -16.44 1.67 4.84
C VAL A 120 -15.15 2.03 4.12
N ALA A 121 -14.28 2.78 4.79
CA ALA A 121 -13.00 3.19 4.22
C ALA A 121 -11.95 2.07 4.33
N GLY A 122 -10.75 2.33 3.78
CA GLY A 122 -9.59 1.44 3.80
C GLY A 122 -9.34 0.79 2.47
N SER A 123 -8.17 1.08 1.88
CA SER A 123 -7.77 0.68 0.52
C SER A 123 -6.54 -0.23 0.53
N ASP A 124 -6.23 -0.82 1.68
CA ASP A 124 -5.08 -1.71 1.86
C ASP A 124 -5.44 -2.80 2.87
N ALA A 125 -5.20 -4.07 2.55
CA ALA A 125 -5.54 -5.18 3.44
C ALA A 125 -4.76 -6.45 3.12
N ALA A 126 -4.64 -7.29 4.16
CA ALA A 126 -4.30 -8.71 4.04
C ALA A 126 -5.41 -9.55 4.69
N GLY A 127 -5.77 -10.64 4.06
CA GLY A 127 -6.86 -11.47 4.54
C GLY A 127 -6.94 -12.84 3.89
N LEU A 128 -8.03 -13.53 4.19
CA LEU A 128 -8.33 -14.87 3.72
C LEU A 128 -9.59 -14.85 2.85
N VAL A 129 -9.54 -15.50 1.70
CA VAL A 129 -10.70 -15.66 0.82
C VAL A 129 -11.76 -16.53 1.51
N TYR A 130 -12.97 -16.01 1.68
CA TYR A 130 -14.10 -16.70 2.33
C TYR A 130 -15.20 -17.11 1.36
N ALA A 131 -15.43 -16.33 0.32
CA ALA A 131 -16.35 -16.70 -0.75
C ALA A 131 -15.87 -16.11 -2.08
N VAL A 132 -16.28 -16.73 -3.19
CA VAL A 132 -15.92 -16.33 -4.54
C VAL A 132 -17.15 -16.30 -5.42
N GLY A 133 -17.24 -15.32 -6.31
CA GLY A 133 -18.27 -15.23 -7.34
C GLY A 133 -18.14 -16.35 -8.39
N SER A 134 -19.21 -16.60 -9.12
CA SER A 134 -19.36 -17.78 -10.00
C SER A 134 -18.36 -17.83 -11.18
N LYS A 135 -17.74 -16.72 -11.55
CA LYS A 135 -16.75 -16.63 -12.63
C LYS A 135 -15.30 -16.52 -12.15
N VAL A 136 -15.07 -16.43 -10.85
CA VAL A 136 -13.72 -16.42 -10.27
C VAL A 136 -13.04 -17.76 -10.51
N LYS A 137 -11.81 -17.76 -11.07
CA LYS A 137 -11.07 -18.97 -11.42
C LYS A 137 -9.72 -19.08 -10.71
N ARG A 138 -9.08 -17.94 -10.43
CA ARG A 138 -7.72 -17.87 -9.90
C ARG A 138 -7.67 -18.10 -8.39
N TRP A 139 -8.73 -17.76 -7.68
CA TRP A 139 -8.79 -17.77 -6.24
C TRP A 139 -9.86 -18.75 -5.74
N LYS A 140 -9.61 -19.33 -4.57
CA LYS A 140 -10.53 -20.24 -3.88
C LYS A 140 -10.60 -19.92 -2.40
N VAL A 141 -11.63 -20.39 -1.74
CA VAL A 141 -11.79 -20.29 -0.28
C VAL A 141 -10.55 -20.90 0.41
N GLY A 142 -9.99 -20.14 1.36
CA GLY A 142 -8.78 -20.48 2.09
C GLY A 142 -7.48 -19.89 1.52
N ASP A 143 -7.51 -19.24 0.36
CA ASP A 143 -6.32 -18.57 -0.17
C ASP A 143 -6.01 -17.30 0.66
N GLU A 144 -4.74 -17.12 1.01
CA GLU A 144 -4.23 -15.94 1.70
C GLU A 144 -3.81 -14.88 0.69
N VAL A 145 -4.31 -13.66 0.84
CA VAL A 145 -4.17 -12.60 -0.15
C VAL A 145 -3.80 -11.26 0.46
N VAL A 146 -3.19 -10.40 -0.36
CA VAL A 146 -3.12 -8.96 -0.17
C VAL A 146 -3.89 -8.27 -1.30
N ILE A 147 -4.42 -7.08 -1.04
CA ILE A 147 -5.37 -6.41 -1.93
C ILE A 147 -4.75 -5.18 -2.55
N HIS A 148 -4.84 -5.06 -3.88
CA HIS A 148 -4.54 -3.84 -4.61
C HIS A 148 -5.79 -2.98 -4.75
N CYS A 149 -5.67 -1.67 -4.56
CA CYS A 149 -6.83 -0.78 -4.45
C CYS A 149 -7.49 -0.39 -5.78
N ASN A 150 -6.82 -0.57 -6.93
CA ASN A 150 -7.40 -0.18 -8.20
C ASN A 150 -8.42 -1.19 -8.71
N GLN A 151 -9.58 -0.71 -9.13
CA GLN A 151 -10.59 -1.51 -9.83
C GLN A 151 -11.17 -0.74 -11.02
N ASP A 152 -11.73 -1.46 -11.96
CA ASP A 152 -12.37 -0.96 -13.18
C ASP A 152 -13.44 -1.97 -13.64
N ASP A 153 -14.26 -1.66 -14.65
CA ASP A 153 -15.27 -2.58 -15.19
C ASP A 153 -14.72 -3.55 -16.24
N GLY A 154 -13.51 -3.31 -16.75
CA GLY A 154 -12.85 -4.18 -17.71
C GLY A 154 -13.34 -4.05 -19.16
N ASP A 155 -14.18 -3.06 -19.47
CA ASP A 155 -14.95 -3.04 -20.73
C ASP A 155 -14.36 -2.14 -21.84
N ASP A 156 -13.59 -1.11 -21.49
CA ASP A 156 -13.02 -0.17 -22.46
C ASP A 156 -11.64 -0.57 -23.02
N GLU A 157 -11.15 0.19 -24.01
CA GLU A 157 -9.84 -0.02 -24.62
C GLU A 157 -8.67 0.13 -23.65
N GLU A 158 -8.80 0.98 -22.65
CA GLU A 158 -7.76 1.16 -21.63
C GLU A 158 -7.63 -0.07 -20.74
N CYS A 159 -8.74 -0.72 -20.41
CA CYS A 159 -8.76 -2.00 -19.69
C CYS A 159 -8.29 -3.18 -20.56
N ASN A 160 -8.46 -3.11 -21.88
CA ASN A 160 -8.24 -4.20 -22.83
C ASN A 160 -6.97 -4.03 -23.70
N GLY A 161 -5.94 -3.38 -23.20
CA GLY A 161 -4.65 -3.28 -23.89
C GLY A 161 -3.94 -1.94 -23.70
N GLY A 162 -4.64 -0.94 -23.20
CA GLY A 162 -4.08 0.34 -22.75
C GLY A 162 -3.58 0.29 -21.30
N ASP A 163 -3.76 1.38 -20.59
CA ASP A 163 -3.48 1.47 -19.16
C ASP A 163 -4.78 1.68 -18.39
N PRO A 164 -5.26 0.70 -17.60
CA PRO A 164 -6.51 0.79 -16.85
C PRO A 164 -6.63 2.02 -15.93
N MET A 165 -5.51 2.65 -15.59
CA MET A 165 -5.51 3.91 -14.84
C MET A 165 -6.05 5.11 -15.63
N PHE A 166 -6.28 4.97 -16.93
CA PHE A 166 -6.90 5.98 -17.81
C PHE A 166 -8.37 5.67 -18.13
N SER A 167 -8.85 4.50 -17.70
CA SER A 167 -10.26 4.13 -17.88
C SER A 167 -11.18 5.10 -17.13
N PRO A 168 -12.29 5.56 -17.75
CA PRO A 168 -13.33 6.33 -17.06
C PRO A 168 -14.02 5.53 -15.94
N SER A 169 -13.97 4.21 -16.00
CA SER A 169 -14.52 3.32 -14.98
C SER A 169 -13.58 3.06 -13.80
N GLN A 170 -12.34 3.53 -13.88
CA GLN A 170 -11.35 3.36 -12.81
C GLN A 170 -11.87 3.93 -11.49
N ARG A 171 -11.74 3.15 -10.41
CA ARG A 171 -12.12 3.53 -9.04
C ARG A 171 -11.05 3.04 -8.05
N ILE A 172 -10.98 3.75 -6.94
CA ILE A 172 -10.16 3.34 -5.80
C ILE A 172 -11.04 2.66 -4.77
N TRP A 173 -10.85 1.36 -4.63
CA TRP A 173 -11.51 0.54 -3.64
C TRP A 173 -11.31 1.10 -2.22
N GLY A 174 -12.39 1.19 -1.44
CA GLY A 174 -12.39 1.71 -0.09
C GLY A 174 -12.20 3.23 0.02
N TYR A 175 -12.24 3.95 -1.12
CA TYR A 175 -12.38 5.40 -1.18
C TYR A 175 -13.53 5.82 -2.13
N GLU A 176 -13.55 5.31 -3.36
CA GLU A 176 -14.61 5.58 -4.34
C GLU A 176 -15.67 4.47 -4.35
N THR A 177 -15.43 3.38 -3.63
CA THR A 177 -16.35 2.26 -3.43
C THR A 177 -16.63 2.06 -1.93
N PRO A 178 -17.83 1.56 -1.54
CA PRO A 178 -18.27 1.57 -0.15
C PRO A 178 -17.71 0.44 0.73
N ASP A 179 -16.96 -0.50 0.19
CA ASP A 179 -16.69 -1.85 0.69
C ASP A 179 -15.23 -2.07 1.11
N GLY A 180 -14.61 -1.05 1.71
CA GLY A 180 -13.20 -1.04 2.12
C GLY A 180 -12.84 -1.95 3.29
N SER A 181 -11.58 -1.87 3.72
CA SER A 181 -10.95 -2.84 4.62
C SER A 181 -11.21 -2.63 6.11
N PHE A 182 -11.83 -1.52 6.54
CA PHE A 182 -12.13 -1.33 7.96
C PHE A 182 -13.46 -1.98 8.37
N ALA A 183 -13.65 -3.23 7.95
CA ALA A 183 -14.74 -4.13 8.29
C ALA A 183 -14.21 -5.56 8.40
N GLN A 184 -14.94 -6.45 9.09
CA GLN A 184 -14.55 -7.87 9.19
C GLN A 184 -14.44 -8.52 7.81
N PHE A 185 -15.32 -8.18 6.89
CA PHE A 185 -15.26 -8.63 5.50
C PHE A 185 -15.25 -7.44 4.55
N CYS A 186 -14.42 -7.53 3.53
CA CYS A 186 -14.46 -6.61 2.40
C CYS A 186 -14.76 -7.36 1.11
N ARG A 187 -15.32 -6.64 0.13
CA ARG A 187 -15.59 -7.14 -1.21
C ARG A 187 -14.65 -6.49 -2.20
N VAL A 188 -14.05 -7.30 -3.07
CA VAL A 188 -13.10 -6.86 -4.09
C VAL A 188 -13.28 -7.66 -5.38
N GLN A 189 -12.84 -7.13 -6.50
CA GLN A 189 -12.76 -7.88 -7.74
C GLN A 189 -11.63 -8.93 -7.66
N ASP A 190 -11.81 -10.09 -8.27
CA ASP A 190 -10.83 -11.20 -8.26
C ASP A 190 -9.44 -10.79 -8.78
N ARG A 191 -9.38 -9.84 -9.71
CA ARG A 191 -8.13 -9.30 -10.28
C ARG A 191 -7.36 -8.37 -9.32
N GLN A 192 -8.00 -7.78 -8.31
CA GLN A 192 -7.33 -6.96 -7.30
C GLN A 192 -6.47 -7.76 -6.32
N LEU A 193 -6.67 -9.08 -6.26
CA LEU A 193 -5.98 -9.94 -5.32
C LEU A 193 -4.58 -10.30 -5.81
N LEU A 194 -3.62 -10.21 -4.89
CA LEU A 194 -2.23 -10.61 -5.07
C LEU A 194 -1.85 -11.64 -4.02
N GLU A 195 -0.83 -12.46 -4.32
CA GLU A 195 -0.27 -13.41 -3.36
C GLU A 195 0.26 -12.68 -2.12
N ARG A 196 -0.13 -13.16 -0.93
CA ARG A 196 0.42 -12.66 0.33
C ARG A 196 1.84 -13.19 0.54
N PRO A 197 2.83 -12.33 0.88
CA PRO A 197 4.16 -12.77 1.23
C PRO A 197 4.14 -13.56 2.56
N ARG A 198 4.31 -14.87 2.51
CA ARG A 198 4.13 -15.77 3.66
C ARG A 198 5.15 -15.61 4.78
N HIS A 199 6.24 -14.91 4.55
CA HIS A 199 7.24 -14.61 5.58
C HIS A 199 6.84 -13.43 6.48
N LEU A 200 5.84 -12.65 6.06
CA LEU A 200 5.32 -11.49 6.80
C LEU A 200 4.20 -11.91 7.76
N THR A 201 4.03 -11.13 8.82
CA THR A 201 2.82 -11.17 9.65
C THR A 201 1.62 -10.60 8.88
N TRP A 202 0.40 -10.75 9.42
CA TRP A 202 -0.80 -10.21 8.77
C TRP A 202 -0.79 -8.68 8.70
N GLU A 203 -0.36 -8.02 9.78
CA GLU A 203 -0.24 -6.57 9.84
C GLU A 203 0.84 -6.01 8.91
N GLU A 204 1.99 -6.67 8.80
CA GLU A 204 3.02 -6.32 7.82
C GLU A 204 2.50 -6.48 6.39
N SER A 205 1.80 -7.59 6.13
CA SER A 205 1.20 -7.88 4.81
C SER A 205 0.15 -6.85 4.40
N ALA A 206 -0.54 -6.23 5.36
CA ALA A 206 -1.64 -5.30 5.10
C ALA A 206 -1.21 -3.86 4.85
N SER A 207 0.06 -3.48 5.10
CA SER A 207 0.43 -2.07 5.25
C SER A 207 1.12 -1.43 4.04
N TYR A 208 1.39 -2.18 2.97
CA TYR A 208 2.36 -1.71 1.95
C TYR A 208 1.84 -1.65 0.51
N VAL A 209 0.82 -2.43 0.14
CA VAL A 209 0.47 -2.64 -1.29
C VAL A 209 0.12 -1.34 -1.99
N LEU A 210 -0.72 -0.50 -1.37
CA LEU A 210 -1.12 0.79 -1.92
C LEU A 210 0.08 1.70 -2.16
N VAL A 211 0.88 1.94 -1.13
CA VAL A 211 2.01 2.89 -1.19
C VAL A 211 3.15 2.34 -2.06
N LEU A 212 3.41 1.04 -2.04
CA LEU A 212 4.44 0.41 -2.85
C LEU A 212 4.07 0.45 -4.34
N ALA A 213 2.84 0.09 -4.71
CA ALA A 213 2.37 0.13 -6.08
C ALA A 213 2.35 1.56 -6.63
N THR A 214 1.91 2.54 -5.82
CA THR A 214 1.96 3.96 -6.17
C THR A 214 3.39 4.42 -6.45
N ALA A 215 4.34 4.11 -5.54
CA ALA A 215 5.74 4.45 -5.74
C ALA A 215 6.33 3.78 -6.98
N TYR A 216 5.96 2.51 -7.23
CA TYR A 216 6.39 1.79 -8.42
C TYR A 216 5.93 2.48 -9.71
N ARG A 217 4.64 2.87 -9.80
CA ARG A 217 4.12 3.62 -10.95
C ARG A 217 4.83 4.96 -11.14
N MET A 218 5.03 5.71 -10.08
CA MET A 218 5.72 7.01 -10.14
C MET A 218 7.13 6.89 -10.70
N LEU A 219 7.86 5.82 -10.38
CA LEU A 219 9.26 5.62 -10.79
C LEU A 219 9.39 4.91 -12.15
N PHE A 220 8.47 4.00 -12.50
CA PHE A 220 8.62 3.10 -13.64
C PHE A 220 7.47 3.16 -14.66
N GLY A 221 6.35 3.81 -14.33
CA GLY A 221 5.12 3.78 -15.15
C GLY A 221 5.05 4.81 -16.29
N HIS A 222 5.88 5.85 -16.31
CA HIS A 222 5.71 7.01 -17.18
C HIS A 222 6.76 7.10 -18.30
N ARG A 223 6.70 6.20 -19.28
CA ARG A 223 7.62 6.24 -20.43
C ARG A 223 7.54 7.57 -21.18
N PRO A 224 8.67 8.05 -21.73
CA PRO A 224 10.02 7.47 -21.74
C PRO A 224 10.83 7.76 -20.46
N HIS A 225 10.29 8.52 -19.49
CA HIS A 225 10.94 8.84 -18.22
C HIS A 225 10.67 7.72 -17.21
N VAL A 226 11.46 6.68 -17.26
CA VAL A 226 11.51 5.60 -16.27
C VAL A 226 12.84 5.62 -15.56
N LEU A 227 12.83 5.30 -14.26
CA LEU A 227 14.04 5.25 -13.45
C LEU A 227 15.04 4.21 -13.99
N ARG A 228 16.33 4.57 -14.00
CA ARG A 228 17.45 3.74 -14.47
C ARG A 228 18.54 3.67 -13.42
N PRO A 229 19.34 2.59 -13.40
CA PRO A 229 20.50 2.48 -12.52
C PRO A 229 21.43 3.71 -12.63
N GLY A 230 22.01 4.12 -11.50
CA GLY A 230 22.93 5.26 -11.43
C GLY A 230 22.27 6.63 -11.37
N GLN A 231 20.97 6.76 -11.64
CA GLN A 231 20.25 8.05 -11.57
C GLN A 231 20.05 8.50 -10.13
N ASN A 232 19.97 9.83 -9.93
CA ASN A 232 19.71 10.44 -8.64
C ASN A 232 18.23 10.83 -8.52
N VAL A 233 17.58 10.48 -7.41
CA VAL A 233 16.17 10.79 -7.14
C VAL A 233 16.03 11.50 -5.81
N LEU A 234 15.45 12.70 -5.82
CA LEU A 234 15.04 13.40 -4.60
C LEU A 234 13.68 12.85 -4.16
N VAL A 235 13.58 12.36 -2.93
CA VAL A 235 12.36 11.78 -2.37
C VAL A 235 11.85 12.65 -1.23
N TRP A 236 10.76 13.37 -1.46
CA TRP A 236 10.08 14.10 -0.39
C TRP A 236 9.41 13.16 0.60
N GLY A 237 9.40 13.55 1.88
CA GLY A 237 8.78 12.73 2.93
C GLY A 237 9.34 11.31 2.99
N ALA A 238 10.64 11.13 2.80
CA ALA A 238 11.31 9.85 2.65
C ALA A 238 11.12 8.87 3.82
N SER A 239 10.73 9.36 4.99
CA SER A 239 10.44 8.55 6.18
C SER A 239 8.98 8.15 6.33
N GLY A 240 8.05 8.67 5.51
CA GLY A 240 6.65 8.28 5.52
C GLY A 240 6.39 7.00 4.72
N GLY A 241 5.17 6.49 4.75
CA GLY A 241 4.81 5.24 4.06
C GLY A 241 5.18 5.24 2.58
N LEU A 242 4.72 6.22 1.82
CA LEU A 242 5.01 6.32 0.38
C LEU A 242 6.50 6.54 0.10
N GLY A 243 7.15 7.47 0.86
CA GLY A 243 8.56 7.80 0.67
C GLY A 243 9.48 6.63 1.02
N SER A 244 9.19 5.85 2.06
CA SER A 244 9.97 4.67 2.44
C SER A 244 9.94 3.59 1.37
N MET A 245 8.81 3.39 0.68
CA MET A 245 8.72 2.49 -0.46
C MET A 245 9.51 3.02 -1.66
N ALA A 246 9.42 4.32 -1.94
CA ALA A 246 10.21 4.93 -3.02
C ALA A 246 11.72 4.78 -2.80
N VAL A 247 12.22 5.03 -1.59
CA VAL A 247 13.65 4.87 -1.24
C VAL A 247 14.13 3.45 -1.52
N GLN A 248 13.37 2.44 -1.07
CA GLN A 248 13.73 1.03 -1.27
C GLN A 248 13.68 0.63 -2.76
N LEU A 249 12.66 1.05 -3.51
CA LEU A 249 12.55 0.79 -4.94
C LEU A 249 13.71 1.42 -5.74
N ILE A 250 14.10 2.65 -5.40
CA ILE A 250 15.23 3.34 -6.01
C ILE A 250 16.53 2.58 -5.73
N ALA A 251 16.80 2.24 -4.47
CA ALA A 251 18.00 1.50 -4.08
C ALA A 251 18.05 0.11 -4.75
N THR A 252 16.93 -0.62 -4.74
CA THR A 252 16.83 -1.96 -5.34
C THR A 252 17.03 -1.93 -6.86
N SER A 253 16.73 -0.82 -7.54
CA SER A 253 16.94 -0.65 -8.98
C SER A 253 18.38 -0.20 -9.32
N GLY A 254 19.27 -0.02 -8.34
CA GLY A 254 20.63 0.45 -8.56
C GLY A 254 20.75 1.96 -8.79
N ALA A 255 19.73 2.73 -8.44
CA ALA A 255 19.71 4.19 -8.46
C ALA A 255 20.00 4.78 -7.06
N ASN A 256 20.15 6.09 -6.96
CA ASN A 256 20.54 6.78 -5.72
C ASN A 256 19.36 7.57 -5.17
N ALA A 257 18.81 7.19 -4.04
CA ALA A 257 17.78 7.95 -3.33
C ALA A 257 18.43 9.02 -2.43
N ILE A 258 17.96 10.26 -2.55
CA ILE A 258 18.26 11.36 -1.65
C ILE A 258 16.98 11.67 -0.87
N GLY A 259 16.94 11.26 0.39
CA GLY A 259 15.75 11.42 1.22
C GLY A 259 15.61 12.83 1.79
N VAL A 260 14.43 13.42 1.69
CA VAL A 260 14.11 14.69 2.39
C VAL A 260 13.21 14.37 3.59
N VAL A 261 13.63 14.81 4.77
CA VAL A 261 12.96 14.57 6.04
C VAL A 261 12.69 15.89 6.78
N SER A 262 11.80 15.85 7.78
CA SER A 262 11.47 17.01 8.63
C SER A 262 12.25 17.05 9.95
N ASP A 263 12.99 15.98 10.27
CA ASP A 263 13.73 15.83 11.49
C ASP A 263 14.97 14.96 11.28
N ASP A 264 16.07 15.29 11.96
CA ASP A 264 17.31 14.50 11.89
C ASP A 264 17.16 13.11 12.54
N ASP A 265 16.23 12.92 13.47
CA ASP A 265 15.90 11.61 14.11
C ASP A 265 15.44 10.56 13.10
N LYS A 266 14.94 10.99 11.95
CA LYS A 266 14.49 10.10 10.85
C LYS A 266 15.63 9.62 9.95
N ARG A 267 16.85 10.12 10.17
CA ARG A 267 18.03 9.87 9.33
C ARG A 267 18.34 8.37 9.21
N ASP A 268 18.54 7.72 10.34
CA ASP A 268 19.01 6.33 10.37
C ASP A 268 18.01 5.40 9.75
N PHE A 269 16.72 5.61 9.97
CA PHE A 269 15.65 4.85 9.32
C PHE A 269 15.74 4.96 7.78
N VAL A 270 15.86 6.17 7.24
CA VAL A 270 15.88 6.37 5.77
C VAL A 270 17.17 5.82 5.16
N LEU A 271 18.32 5.92 5.86
CA LEU A 271 19.58 5.32 5.41
C LEU A 271 19.53 3.79 5.41
N GLN A 272 18.92 3.17 6.43
CA GLN A 272 18.73 1.70 6.50
C GLN A 272 17.88 1.17 5.35
N LEU A 273 16.94 1.96 4.83
CA LEU A 273 16.14 1.63 3.65
C LEU A 273 16.94 1.74 2.33
N GLY A 274 18.18 2.20 2.36
CA GLY A 274 19.08 2.26 1.21
C GLY A 274 19.24 3.65 0.59
N ALA A 275 18.83 4.73 1.28
CA ALA A 275 19.13 6.07 0.80
C ALA A 275 20.64 6.35 0.81
N ARG A 276 21.12 7.04 -0.23
CA ARG A 276 22.52 7.49 -0.32
C ARG A 276 22.83 8.63 0.66
N GLY A 277 21.83 9.42 1.00
CA GLY A 277 21.95 10.52 1.96
C GLY A 277 20.59 11.12 2.26
N ILE A 278 20.54 11.98 3.27
CA ILE A 278 19.33 12.70 3.68
C ILE A 278 19.57 14.20 3.76
N ILE A 279 18.50 14.97 3.56
CA ILE A 279 18.46 16.42 3.75
C ILE A 279 17.31 16.73 4.72
N ASN A 280 17.62 17.41 5.83
CA ASN A 280 16.59 17.93 6.73
C ASN A 280 16.08 19.26 6.18
N ARG A 281 14.80 19.29 5.74
CA ARG A 281 14.18 20.47 5.13
C ARG A 281 14.03 21.65 6.09
N THR A 282 14.00 21.41 7.41
CA THR A 282 13.83 22.47 8.40
C THR A 282 15.04 23.42 8.49
N LYS A 283 16.17 23.03 7.89
CA LYS A 283 17.39 23.85 7.80
C LYS A 283 17.32 24.90 6.67
N PHE A 284 16.22 24.96 5.91
CA PHE A 284 16.04 25.86 4.77
C PHE A 284 14.71 26.60 4.87
N ASN A 285 14.64 27.81 4.28
CA ASN A 285 13.45 28.64 4.28
C ASN A 285 13.05 29.05 2.85
N CYS A 286 12.69 28.04 2.04
CA CYS A 286 12.26 28.24 0.65
C CYS A 286 10.98 27.46 0.32
N TRP A 287 10.13 27.27 1.29
CA TRP A 287 8.91 26.48 1.19
C TRP A 287 7.68 27.36 0.99
N GLY A 288 6.65 26.85 0.36
CA GLY A 288 5.40 27.55 0.10
C GLY A 288 5.25 28.04 -1.34
N GLU A 289 4.33 28.97 -1.52
CA GLU A 289 4.04 29.56 -2.83
C GLU A 289 5.25 30.32 -3.37
N LEU A 290 5.49 30.20 -4.68
CA LEU A 290 6.58 30.92 -5.32
C LEU A 290 6.32 32.42 -5.29
N PRO A 291 7.23 33.26 -4.76
CA PRO A 291 7.11 34.69 -4.84
C PRO A 291 7.11 35.21 -6.28
N LYS A 292 6.54 36.39 -6.50
CA LYS A 292 6.47 36.99 -7.85
C LYS A 292 7.87 37.17 -8.43
N VAL A 293 8.09 36.57 -9.61
CA VAL A 293 9.37 36.67 -10.32
C VAL A 293 9.77 38.14 -10.53
N GLY A 294 11.00 38.46 -10.16
CA GLY A 294 11.55 39.82 -10.24
C GLY A 294 11.30 40.68 -8.99
N SER A 295 10.69 40.13 -7.94
CA SER A 295 10.60 40.81 -6.64
C SER A 295 11.79 40.48 -5.73
N SER A 296 12.00 41.31 -4.67
CA SER A 296 13.01 41.06 -3.66
C SER A 296 12.76 39.74 -2.89
N GLU A 297 11.49 39.36 -2.70
CA GLU A 297 11.08 38.13 -2.05
C GLU A 297 11.46 36.91 -2.93
N TYR A 298 11.35 37.02 -4.27
CA TYR A 298 11.83 36.00 -5.19
C TYR A 298 13.35 35.82 -5.09
N ASP A 299 14.12 36.92 -5.04
CA ASP A 299 15.57 36.86 -4.91
C ASP A 299 16.00 36.19 -3.58
N ALA A 300 15.31 36.50 -2.48
CA ALA A 300 15.53 35.84 -1.20
C ALA A 300 15.19 34.36 -1.25
N TRP A 301 14.02 34.01 -1.79
CA TRP A 301 13.61 32.62 -2.01
C TRP A 301 14.62 31.85 -2.85
N PHE A 302 15.05 32.44 -3.96
CA PHE A 302 15.98 31.80 -4.89
C PHE A 302 17.34 31.52 -4.24
N LYS A 303 17.82 32.45 -3.41
CA LYS A 303 19.06 32.27 -2.63
C LYS A 303 18.95 31.07 -1.69
N GLU A 304 17.83 30.92 -0.97
CA GLU A 304 17.59 29.77 -0.09
C GLU A 304 17.39 28.46 -0.86
N ALA A 305 16.63 28.46 -1.94
CA ALA A 305 16.43 27.31 -2.80
C ALA A 305 17.76 26.82 -3.43
N ARG A 306 18.70 27.73 -3.72
CA ARG A 306 20.07 27.37 -4.16
C ARG A 306 20.88 26.71 -3.05
N LYS A 307 20.70 27.10 -1.78
CA LYS A 307 21.35 26.40 -0.65
C LYS A 307 20.84 24.95 -0.55
N PHE A 308 19.53 24.75 -0.73
CA PHE A 308 18.96 23.40 -0.79
C PHE A 308 19.53 22.59 -1.96
N GLY A 309 19.67 23.21 -3.15
CA GLY A 309 20.35 22.59 -4.29
C GLY A 309 21.82 22.24 -4.01
N ALA A 310 22.55 23.07 -3.25
CA ALA A 310 23.91 22.77 -2.83
C ALA A 310 23.98 21.56 -1.88
N ALA A 311 23.01 21.41 -0.95
CA ALA A 311 22.92 20.25 -0.09
C ALA A 311 22.66 18.93 -0.89
N ILE A 312 21.94 19.00 -2.00
CA ILE A 312 21.84 17.86 -2.93
C ILE A 312 23.24 17.52 -3.49
N TRP A 313 24.03 18.52 -3.89
CA TRP A 313 25.36 18.30 -4.45
C TRP A 313 26.39 17.77 -3.44
N GLU A 314 26.22 18.03 -2.14
CA GLU A 314 27.03 17.39 -1.08
C GLU A 314 26.87 15.85 -1.11
N ILE A 315 25.69 15.35 -1.51
CA ILE A 315 25.41 13.91 -1.59
C ILE A 315 25.76 13.34 -2.98
N THR A 316 25.43 14.08 -4.04
CA THR A 316 25.53 13.58 -5.42
C THR A 316 26.83 13.94 -6.12
N GLY A 317 27.57 14.90 -5.58
CA GLY A 317 28.73 15.53 -6.19
C GLY A 317 28.37 16.88 -6.85
N LYS A 318 29.30 17.82 -6.84
CA LYS A 318 29.11 19.19 -7.33
C LYS A 318 28.60 19.21 -8.77
N GLY A 319 27.50 19.89 -9.02
CA GLY A 319 26.87 20.03 -10.34
C GLY A 319 25.95 18.88 -10.74
N ASN A 320 25.89 17.79 -9.97
CA ASN A 320 25.03 16.64 -10.25
C ASN A 320 23.64 16.84 -9.64
N ASN A 321 22.73 17.45 -10.39
CA ASN A 321 21.35 17.58 -10.01
C ASN A 321 20.63 16.22 -10.09
N VAL A 322 19.42 16.15 -9.48
CA VAL A 322 18.62 14.92 -9.50
C VAL A 322 17.91 14.72 -10.85
N ASP A 323 17.84 13.47 -11.28
CA ASP A 323 17.16 13.06 -12.52
C ASP A 323 15.64 13.09 -12.35
N PHE A 324 15.19 12.72 -11.15
CA PHE A 324 13.78 12.70 -10.75
C PHE A 324 13.60 13.43 -9.43
N VAL A 325 12.42 14.03 -9.28
CA VAL A 325 11.88 14.41 -7.96
C VAL A 325 10.60 13.62 -7.76
N PHE A 326 10.59 12.81 -6.71
CA PHE A 326 9.45 12.09 -6.22
C PHE A 326 8.67 13.00 -5.27
N GLU A 327 7.57 13.58 -5.80
CA GLU A 327 6.82 14.67 -5.18
C GLU A 327 5.45 14.19 -4.70
N HIS A 328 5.06 14.58 -3.48
CA HIS A 328 3.71 14.37 -2.96
C HIS A 328 3.22 15.43 -1.96
N PRO A 329 4.05 16.28 -1.35
CA PRO A 329 3.57 17.41 -0.54
C PRO A 329 2.77 18.43 -1.35
N GLY A 330 3.20 18.79 -2.56
CA GLY A 330 2.49 19.73 -3.42
C GLY A 330 2.89 21.18 -3.20
N ALA A 331 1.94 22.05 -2.83
CA ALA A 331 2.13 23.50 -2.83
C ALA A 331 3.40 24.01 -2.11
N ALA A 332 3.76 23.36 -1.00
CA ALA A 332 4.93 23.80 -0.20
C ALA A 332 6.29 23.51 -0.86
N THR A 333 6.41 22.48 -1.68
CA THR A 333 7.69 21.97 -2.17
C THR A 333 7.86 22.03 -3.68
N PHE A 334 6.76 22.15 -4.39
CA PHE A 334 6.72 22.05 -5.86
C PHE A 334 7.61 23.11 -6.57
N PRO A 335 7.66 24.39 -6.14
CA PRO A 335 8.54 25.36 -6.78
C PRO A 335 10.02 24.97 -6.72
N VAL A 336 10.46 24.43 -5.59
CA VAL A 336 11.83 23.95 -5.39
C VAL A 336 12.08 22.67 -6.17
N SER A 337 11.10 21.77 -6.22
CA SER A 337 11.17 20.51 -7.00
C SER A 337 11.44 20.79 -8.47
N VAL A 338 10.72 21.77 -9.05
CA VAL A 338 10.94 22.20 -10.45
C VAL A 338 12.32 22.87 -10.61
N LEU A 339 12.79 23.62 -9.60
CA LEU A 339 14.11 24.28 -9.69
C LEU A 339 15.25 23.25 -9.70
N VAL A 340 15.25 22.26 -8.74
CA VAL A 340 16.41 21.39 -8.50
C VAL A 340 16.50 20.19 -9.44
N VAL A 341 15.41 19.77 -10.08
CA VAL A 341 15.48 18.70 -11.07
C VAL A 341 16.35 19.13 -12.26
N LYS A 342 17.20 18.22 -12.77
CA LYS A 342 18.13 18.53 -13.86
C LYS A 342 17.44 18.91 -15.16
N ARG A 343 18.20 19.41 -16.14
CA ARG A 343 17.73 19.56 -17.54
C ARG A 343 17.25 18.21 -18.08
N GLY A 344 16.07 18.18 -18.71
CA GLY A 344 15.44 16.98 -19.24
C GLY A 344 14.94 15.99 -18.15
N GLY A 345 15.03 16.34 -16.85
CA GLY A 345 14.54 15.51 -15.76
C GLY A 345 13.04 15.64 -15.53
N MET A 346 12.51 14.87 -14.60
CA MET A 346 11.07 14.79 -14.33
C MET A 346 10.75 15.04 -12.84
N VAL A 347 9.75 15.89 -12.59
CA VAL A 347 9.03 15.93 -11.31
C VAL A 347 7.77 15.07 -11.47
N VAL A 348 7.67 13.99 -10.73
CA VAL A 348 6.47 13.14 -10.70
C VAL A 348 5.70 13.36 -9.41
N ILE A 349 4.41 13.68 -9.50
CA ILE A 349 3.57 14.06 -8.36
C ILE A 349 2.30 13.21 -8.31
N CYS A 350 1.93 12.73 -7.09
CA CYS A 350 0.75 11.88 -6.88
C CYS A 350 -0.23 12.40 -5.82
N ALA A 351 0.06 13.51 -5.15
CA ALA A 351 -0.76 14.05 -4.07
C ALA A 351 -0.51 15.56 -3.91
N GLY A 352 -1.13 16.16 -2.89
CA GLY A 352 -0.99 17.58 -2.56
C GLY A 352 -1.35 17.82 -1.10
N THR A 353 -0.64 17.15 -0.17
CA THR A 353 -0.96 17.19 1.27
C THR A 353 -0.77 18.58 1.91
N THR A 354 0.00 19.47 1.26
CA THR A 354 0.20 20.86 1.71
C THR A 354 -0.61 21.86 0.88
N GLY A 355 -1.37 21.40 -0.10
CA GLY A 355 -2.23 22.23 -0.96
C GLY A 355 -2.14 21.84 -2.43
N TYR A 356 -3.19 22.19 -3.18
CA TYR A 356 -3.38 21.78 -4.58
C TYR A 356 -2.99 22.86 -5.60
N ASN A 357 -2.79 24.12 -5.17
CA ASN A 357 -2.35 25.21 -6.04
C ASN A 357 -0.83 25.15 -6.16
N LEU A 358 -0.36 24.68 -7.31
CA LEU A 358 1.06 24.53 -7.60
C LEU A 358 1.57 25.76 -8.38
N THR A 359 2.60 26.40 -7.87
CA THR A 359 3.29 27.51 -8.53
C THR A 359 4.69 27.11 -8.98
N MET A 360 5.17 27.66 -10.08
CA MET A 360 6.52 27.42 -10.58
C MET A 360 7.02 28.56 -11.45
N ASP A 361 8.33 28.74 -11.52
CA ASP A 361 8.96 29.60 -12.53
C ASP A 361 9.04 28.83 -13.85
N ALA A 362 8.17 29.18 -14.78
CA ALA A 362 8.06 28.51 -16.08
C ALA A 362 9.36 28.51 -16.89
N ARG A 363 10.26 29.50 -16.67
CA ARG A 363 11.58 29.56 -17.34
C ARG A 363 12.41 28.31 -17.04
N TYR A 364 12.38 27.79 -15.79
CA TYR A 364 13.09 26.57 -15.43
C TYR A 364 12.45 25.32 -16.01
N LEU A 365 11.15 25.34 -16.32
CA LEU A 365 10.47 24.23 -16.98
C LEU A 365 10.84 24.16 -18.47
N TRP A 366 10.49 25.20 -19.26
CA TRP A 366 10.62 25.14 -20.73
C TRP A 366 12.05 25.32 -21.21
N MET A 367 12.85 26.25 -20.65
CA MET A 367 14.26 26.44 -21.07
C MET A 367 15.13 25.23 -20.75
N HIS A 368 14.79 24.46 -19.70
CA HIS A 368 15.52 23.27 -19.30
C HIS A 368 14.83 21.97 -19.76
N GLN A 369 13.76 22.06 -20.56
CA GLN A 369 13.05 20.92 -21.13
C GLN A 369 12.69 19.88 -20.06
N LYS A 370 12.27 20.33 -18.86
CA LYS A 370 11.87 19.49 -17.76
C LYS A 370 10.45 18.97 -17.97
N ARG A 371 10.12 17.90 -17.32
CA ARG A 371 8.78 17.31 -17.34
C ARG A 371 8.13 17.38 -15.95
N VAL A 372 6.84 17.70 -15.91
CA VAL A 372 5.96 17.51 -14.76
C VAL A 372 4.96 16.42 -15.13
N GLN A 373 4.88 15.39 -14.30
CA GLN A 373 4.04 14.22 -14.55
C GLN A 373 3.13 13.97 -13.35
N GLY A 374 1.81 14.04 -13.56
CA GLY A 374 0.83 13.53 -12.61
C GLY A 374 0.86 12.00 -12.58
N SER A 375 0.68 11.41 -11.40
CA SER A 375 0.59 9.98 -11.20
C SER A 375 -0.50 9.66 -10.20
N HIS A 376 -1.29 8.61 -10.44
CA HIS A 376 -2.38 8.20 -9.58
C HIS A 376 -2.29 6.69 -9.36
N PHE A 377 -2.14 6.26 -8.10
CA PHE A 377 -2.01 4.85 -7.71
C PHE A 377 -1.18 4.01 -8.69
N ALA A 378 -1.67 2.82 -9.10
CA ALA A 378 -1.03 1.94 -10.08
C ALA A 378 -2.04 0.99 -10.71
N ASN A 379 -1.73 0.48 -11.90
CA ASN A 379 -2.49 -0.63 -12.46
C ASN A 379 -2.06 -1.98 -11.85
N LEU A 380 -2.84 -3.02 -12.10
CA LEU A 380 -2.62 -4.34 -11.52
C LEU A 380 -1.26 -4.95 -11.88
N LEU A 381 -0.79 -4.76 -13.13
CA LEU A 381 0.52 -5.28 -13.55
C LEU A 381 1.65 -4.65 -12.72
N GLN A 382 1.60 -3.34 -12.52
CA GLN A 382 2.58 -2.61 -11.71
C GLN A 382 2.53 -3.04 -10.24
N ALA A 383 1.32 -3.22 -9.69
CA ALA A 383 1.13 -3.72 -8.33
C ALA A 383 1.67 -5.15 -8.16
N ALA A 384 1.42 -6.05 -9.12
CA ALA A 384 1.92 -7.41 -9.09
C ALA A 384 3.46 -7.46 -9.17
N GLN A 385 4.06 -6.63 -10.04
CA GLN A 385 5.52 -6.53 -10.16
C GLN A 385 6.15 -5.97 -8.87
N ALA A 386 5.52 -4.98 -8.26
CA ALA A 386 5.96 -4.41 -7.00
C ALA A 386 5.82 -5.43 -5.84
N ASN A 387 4.68 -6.12 -5.73
CA ASN A 387 4.45 -7.15 -4.72
C ASN A 387 5.49 -8.29 -4.79
N LYS A 388 5.90 -8.67 -6.00
CA LYS A 388 6.94 -9.69 -6.19
C LYS A 388 8.25 -9.32 -5.48
N LEU A 389 8.62 -8.04 -5.43
CA LEU A 389 9.81 -7.59 -4.71
C LEU A 389 9.70 -7.82 -3.19
N VAL A 390 8.49 -7.75 -2.63
CA VAL A 390 8.25 -8.07 -1.22
C VAL A 390 8.28 -9.59 -1.02
N VAL A 391 7.64 -10.36 -1.88
CA VAL A 391 7.70 -11.85 -1.85
C VAL A 391 9.15 -12.33 -1.91
N GLU A 392 10.00 -11.70 -2.72
CA GLU A 392 11.44 -11.97 -2.86
C GLU A 392 12.30 -11.34 -1.74
N ARG A 393 11.70 -10.69 -0.74
CA ARG A 393 12.38 -10.02 0.39
C ARG A 393 13.36 -8.92 -0.03
N ARG A 394 13.12 -8.28 -1.16
CA ARG A 394 13.93 -7.16 -1.69
C ARG A 394 13.40 -5.80 -1.24
N VAL A 395 12.15 -5.74 -0.83
CA VAL A 395 11.48 -4.57 -0.26
C VAL A 395 10.79 -5.02 1.02
N ASP A 396 11.00 -4.26 2.08
CA ASP A 396 10.38 -4.45 3.39
C ASP A 396 9.13 -3.58 3.51
N PRO A 397 8.02 -4.05 4.09
CA PRO A 397 6.83 -3.24 4.34
C PRO A 397 7.08 -1.98 5.19
N ALA A 398 8.16 -1.95 5.94
CA ALA A 398 8.52 -0.86 6.86
C ALA A 398 7.38 -0.51 7.84
N THR A 399 6.68 -1.53 8.34
CA THR A 399 5.58 -1.37 9.30
C THR A 399 6.14 -0.96 10.65
N SER A 400 5.76 0.20 11.15
CA SER A 400 6.32 0.79 12.37
C SER A 400 5.37 0.82 13.55
N GLU A 401 4.07 0.85 13.30
CA GLU A 401 3.03 0.91 14.32
C GLU A 401 1.84 0.04 13.93
N VAL A 402 1.35 -0.73 14.90
CA VAL A 402 0.15 -1.56 14.73
C VAL A 402 -0.85 -1.20 15.82
N PHE A 403 -2.09 -0.96 15.42
CA PHE A 403 -3.17 -0.57 16.33
C PHE A 403 -4.22 -1.69 16.41
N PRO A 404 -4.87 -1.88 17.56
CA PRO A 404 -6.03 -2.76 17.67
C PRO A 404 -7.25 -2.14 16.96
N TRP A 405 -8.26 -2.96 16.70
CA TRP A 405 -9.50 -2.59 16.04
C TRP A 405 -10.12 -1.28 16.58
N GLU A 406 -10.19 -1.15 17.90
CA GLU A 406 -10.85 -0.04 18.57
C GLU A 406 -10.14 1.30 18.35
N GLN A 407 -8.91 1.28 17.84
CA GLN A 407 -8.07 2.47 17.64
C GLN A 407 -7.94 2.90 16.18
N ILE A 408 -8.76 2.36 15.25
CA ILE A 408 -8.74 2.77 13.83
C ILE A 408 -8.86 4.30 13.66
N PRO A 409 -9.81 5.00 14.30
CA PRO A 409 -9.87 6.46 14.19
C PRO A 409 -8.64 7.17 14.75
N LYS A 410 -8.09 6.67 15.86
CA LYS A 410 -6.88 7.22 16.48
C LYS A 410 -5.65 7.09 15.56
N ALA A 411 -5.50 5.96 14.88
CA ALA A 411 -4.42 5.77 13.90
C ALA A 411 -4.51 6.81 12.77
N HIS A 412 -5.74 7.10 12.28
CA HIS A 412 -5.96 8.14 11.27
C HIS A 412 -5.71 9.56 11.81
N MET A 413 -6.05 9.83 13.07
CA MET A 413 -5.72 11.11 13.70
C MET A 413 -4.21 11.32 13.82
N ARG A 414 -3.43 10.29 14.19
CA ARG A 414 -1.97 10.37 14.23
C ARG A 414 -1.39 10.65 12.85
N MET A 415 -1.92 9.99 11.81
CA MET A 415 -1.52 10.26 10.43
C MET A 415 -1.84 11.70 10.02
N TRP A 416 -3.05 12.18 10.30
CA TRP A 416 -3.48 13.52 9.96
C TRP A 416 -2.63 14.59 10.63
N ARG A 417 -2.26 14.39 11.91
CA ARG A 417 -1.40 15.30 12.68
C ARG A 417 0.10 15.12 12.41
N ASN A 418 0.48 14.16 11.56
CA ASN A 418 1.88 13.79 11.30
C ASN A 418 2.64 13.39 12.58
N GLU A 419 1.98 12.70 13.50
CA GLU A 419 2.49 12.23 14.81
C GLU A 419 2.88 10.74 14.81
N HIS A 420 2.83 10.09 13.65
CA HIS A 420 3.18 8.67 13.50
C HIS A 420 4.70 8.47 13.40
N LYS A 421 5.17 7.29 13.79
CA LYS A 421 6.56 6.88 13.59
C LYS A 421 6.91 6.78 12.10
N PRO A 422 8.22 6.87 11.75
CA PRO A 422 8.67 6.57 10.40
C PRO A 422 8.20 5.20 9.92
N GLY A 423 7.74 5.11 8.66
CA GLY A 423 7.24 3.87 8.04
C GLY A 423 5.72 3.84 7.86
N ASN A 424 5.19 2.63 7.72
CA ASN A 424 3.78 2.35 7.51
C ASN A 424 3.06 1.99 8.81
N MET A 425 1.75 2.18 8.83
CA MET A 425 0.87 1.81 9.94
C MET A 425 -0.15 0.77 9.50
N ALA A 426 -0.45 -0.17 10.41
CA ALA A 426 -1.51 -1.15 10.22
C ALA A 426 -2.47 -1.16 11.42
N VAL A 427 -3.65 -1.74 11.20
CA VAL A 427 -4.63 -2.03 12.24
C VAL A 427 -5.02 -3.50 12.17
N LEU A 428 -5.19 -4.15 13.31
CA LEU A 428 -5.76 -5.49 13.36
C LEU A 428 -7.28 -5.38 13.14
N VAL A 429 -7.83 -6.31 12.35
CA VAL A 429 -9.28 -6.40 12.13
C VAL A 429 -9.80 -7.72 12.71
N SER A 430 -9.56 -8.84 12.04
CA SER A 430 -9.95 -10.16 12.55
C SER A 430 -8.79 -10.93 13.18
N ALA A 431 -7.53 -10.54 12.94
CA ALA A 431 -6.40 -11.10 13.66
C ALA A 431 -6.47 -10.67 15.14
N PRO A 432 -6.55 -11.61 16.11
CA PRO A 432 -6.80 -11.28 17.52
C PRO A 432 -5.60 -10.66 18.24
N THR A 433 -4.39 -10.80 17.69
CA THR A 433 -3.15 -10.23 18.21
C THR A 433 -2.13 -10.00 17.08
N THR A 434 -1.07 -9.24 17.36
CA THR A 434 0.06 -9.03 16.45
C THR A 434 0.97 -10.26 16.36
N GLY A 435 1.80 -10.31 15.32
CA GLY A 435 2.85 -11.32 15.14
C GLY A 435 2.39 -12.63 14.52
N LEU A 436 1.11 -12.78 14.21
CA LEU A 436 0.55 -13.98 13.58
C LEU A 436 0.89 -14.01 12.08
N ARG A 437 1.32 -15.20 11.61
CA ARG A 437 1.77 -15.37 10.20
C ARG A 437 0.88 -16.29 9.38
N THR A 438 0.28 -17.28 9.99
CA THR A 438 -0.55 -18.26 9.30
C THR A 438 -2.01 -18.16 9.74
N TYR A 439 -2.90 -18.73 8.94
CA TYR A 439 -4.31 -18.85 9.34
C TYR A 439 -4.48 -19.74 10.56
N GLU A 440 -3.67 -20.78 10.70
CA GLU A 440 -3.64 -21.67 11.85
C GLU A 440 -3.29 -20.93 13.13
N ASP A 441 -2.28 -20.03 13.12
CA ASP A 441 -1.93 -19.18 14.26
C ASP A 441 -3.12 -18.30 14.68
N VAL A 442 -3.84 -17.73 13.69
CA VAL A 442 -5.04 -16.91 13.93
C VAL A 442 -6.15 -17.73 14.57
N LEU A 443 -6.42 -18.96 14.07
CA LEU A 443 -7.43 -19.85 14.64
C LEU A 443 -7.09 -20.25 16.09
N GLU A 444 -5.83 -20.56 16.35
CA GLU A 444 -5.39 -20.92 17.72
C GLU A 444 -5.57 -19.73 18.67
N ALA A 445 -5.14 -18.54 18.27
CA ALA A 445 -5.28 -17.33 19.08
C ALA A 445 -6.76 -16.95 19.29
N SER A 446 -7.60 -17.10 18.28
CA SER A 446 -9.05 -16.88 18.37
C SER A 446 -9.71 -17.86 19.33
N ARG A 447 -9.40 -19.15 19.24
CA ARG A 447 -9.91 -20.19 20.17
C ARG A 447 -9.51 -19.93 21.63
N LYS A 448 -8.28 -19.47 21.87
CA LYS A 448 -7.83 -19.10 23.23
C LYS A 448 -8.63 -17.94 23.82
N ARG A 449 -9.18 -17.06 22.97
CA ARG A 449 -9.94 -15.87 23.40
C ARG A 449 -11.45 -16.14 23.53
N PHE A 450 -12.02 -17.00 22.68
CA PHE A 450 -13.47 -17.18 22.56
C PHE A 450 -13.96 -18.62 22.79
N GLY A 451 -13.07 -19.61 22.82
CA GLY A 451 -13.35 -21.03 23.08
C GLY A 451 -13.10 -21.35 24.50
#